data_46e8dd292458c82419163590cb5b5662
#
_entry.id   46e8dd292458c82419163590cb5b5662
#
_cell.length_a   1.000
_cell.length_b   1.000
_cell.length_c   1.000
_cell.angle_alpha   90.00
_cell.angle_beta   90.00
_cell.angle_gamma   90.00
#
_symmetry.space_group_name_H-M   'P 1'
#
loop_
_entity.id
_entity.type
_entity.pdbx_description
1 polymer ?
#
loop_
_entity_poly.entity_id
_entity_poly.type
_entity_poly.pdbx_seq_one_letter_code
_entity_poly.pdbx_strand_id
1 'polypeptide(L)'
;NLGVDYGFFDNRLTGSLEGYVRNTKDLLWWYDVPTPPYQYDKLLANAGEMLSYGVELAVTGVPVQTKDVTWTSSLTLAWNENIITKLSDPEKGFNYTSSPQGNLYGNKFNGSDSYTQILMEGGKVGQFYGYKWMGFNDKGEWVYEDQYGGPTAKPTAADKKYLGSAQPAVTYGWNNTVRYKNLDVTIFLRGVIGNKLLNATRFMYTPDGTDKTTDYNFFVKDVASGNGPVKNKGAVFADYNHFSDYWLEDGSYLKCDNITVGYTFKFKENKYARSLRLYATGQNLF
;
A
#
# COMPACT_ATOMS: atom_id res chain seq x y z
N ASN A 1 18.52 -6.85 15.66
CA ASN A 1 17.37 -6.27 16.37
C ASN A 1 17.82 -5.72 17.70
N LEU A 2 17.23 -4.61 18.10
CA LEU A 2 17.38 -4.01 19.42
C LEU A 2 15.98 -3.67 19.91
N GLY A 3 15.65 -4.09 21.12
CA GLY A 3 14.34 -3.85 21.71
C GLY A 3 14.46 -3.45 23.18
N VAL A 4 13.50 -2.66 23.62
CA VAL A 4 13.34 -2.26 25.02
C VAL A 4 11.90 -2.48 25.43
N ASP A 5 11.70 -3.30 26.47
CA ASP A 5 10.43 -3.46 27.14
C ASP A 5 10.39 -2.56 28.36
N TYR A 6 9.27 -1.92 28.58
CA TYR A 6 9.10 -1.01 29.72
C TYR A 6 7.78 -1.22 30.45
N GLY A 7 7.79 -0.93 31.74
CA GLY A 7 6.61 -0.93 32.58
C GLY A 7 6.68 0.18 33.62
N PHE A 8 5.63 0.99 33.71
CA PHE A 8 5.52 2.11 34.64
C PHE A 8 4.21 2.03 35.41
N PHE A 9 4.17 2.67 36.58
CA PHE A 9 2.96 2.81 37.41
C PHE A 9 2.36 1.45 37.79
N ASP A 10 3.16 0.54 38.34
CA ASP A 10 2.76 -0.83 38.69
C ASP A 10 2.13 -1.58 37.48
N ASN A 11 2.80 -1.47 36.33
CA ASN A 11 2.37 -2.05 35.05
C ASN A 11 1.04 -1.53 34.51
N ARG A 12 0.61 -0.36 34.94
CA ARG A 12 -0.55 0.31 34.31
C ARG A 12 -0.21 0.90 32.94
N LEU A 13 1.06 1.13 32.67
CA LEU A 13 1.58 1.48 31.35
C LEU A 13 2.73 0.54 31.02
N THR A 14 2.55 -0.29 30.01
CA THR A 14 3.57 -1.23 29.54
C THR A 14 3.74 -1.10 28.03
N GLY A 15 4.87 -1.50 27.51
CA GLY A 15 5.06 -1.52 26.08
C GLY A 15 6.45 -2.00 25.70
N SER A 16 6.65 -2.10 24.39
CA SER A 16 7.94 -2.38 23.76
C SER A 16 8.22 -1.38 22.66
N LEU A 17 9.47 -1.05 22.48
CA LEU A 17 10.00 -0.32 21.33
C LEU A 17 11.11 -1.16 20.72
N GLU A 18 10.95 -1.53 19.48
CA GLU A 18 11.90 -2.39 18.77
C GLU A 18 12.36 -1.72 17.49
N GLY A 19 13.64 -1.86 17.19
CA GLY A 19 14.26 -1.46 15.93
C GLY A 19 14.99 -2.62 15.31
N TYR A 20 14.93 -2.77 13.99
CA TYR A 20 15.60 -3.84 13.29
C TYR A 20 16.23 -3.37 11.98
N VAL A 21 17.29 -4.07 11.61
CA VAL A 21 17.93 -3.98 10.30
C VAL A 21 18.19 -5.41 9.82
N ARG A 22 17.76 -5.73 8.62
CA ARG A 22 17.94 -7.04 7.97
C ARG A 22 18.52 -6.83 6.59
N ASN A 23 19.67 -7.43 6.32
CA ASN A 23 20.21 -7.55 4.98
C ASN A 23 19.88 -8.94 4.42
N THR A 24 19.18 -9.00 3.29
CA THR A 24 18.85 -10.23 2.58
C THR A 24 19.68 -10.26 1.30
N LYS A 25 20.49 -11.29 1.14
CA LYS A 25 21.35 -11.51 -0.03
C LYS A 25 20.86 -12.70 -0.85
N ASP A 26 21.39 -12.81 -2.04
CA ASP A 26 21.14 -13.94 -2.94
C ASP A 26 19.65 -14.09 -3.28
N LEU A 27 18.96 -12.95 -3.47
CA LEU A 27 17.58 -12.98 -3.94
C LEU A 27 17.50 -13.60 -5.32
N LEU A 28 16.58 -14.53 -5.50
CA LEU A 28 16.27 -15.14 -6.78
C LEU A 28 15.54 -14.12 -7.67
N TRP A 29 16.11 -13.90 -8.87
CA TRP A 29 15.54 -13.00 -9.86
C TRP A 29 15.70 -13.56 -11.28
N TRP A 30 14.79 -13.21 -12.18
CA TRP A 30 14.90 -13.52 -13.61
C TRP A 30 15.72 -12.47 -14.30
N TYR A 31 16.86 -12.89 -14.87
CA TYR A 31 17.75 -12.05 -15.66
C TYR A 31 17.59 -12.35 -17.14
N ASP A 32 17.49 -11.32 -17.98
CA ASP A 32 17.57 -11.47 -19.41
C ASP A 32 19.03 -11.80 -19.78
N VAL A 33 19.21 -12.83 -20.58
CA VAL A 33 20.53 -13.29 -21.00
C VAL A 33 20.58 -13.43 -22.51
N PRO A 34 21.78 -13.27 -23.14
CA PRO A 34 21.89 -13.38 -24.58
C PRO A 34 21.67 -14.81 -25.06
N THR A 35 20.97 -14.97 -26.17
CA THR A 35 20.81 -16.24 -26.87
C THR A 35 21.48 -16.15 -28.26
N PRO A 36 22.58 -16.86 -28.55
CA PRO A 36 23.41 -17.71 -27.68
C PRO A 36 24.32 -16.88 -26.76
N PRO A 37 24.95 -17.46 -25.73
CA PRO A 37 25.16 -18.91 -25.51
C PRO A 37 24.05 -19.62 -24.70
N TYR A 38 23.12 -18.87 -24.10
CA TYR A 38 22.04 -19.48 -23.33
C TYR A 38 20.93 -20.00 -24.26
N GLN A 39 20.27 -21.10 -23.84
CA GLN A 39 19.17 -21.69 -24.61
C GLN A 39 17.88 -20.87 -24.54
N TYR A 40 17.70 -20.12 -23.45
CA TYR A 40 16.54 -19.27 -23.19
C TYR A 40 17.01 -17.84 -22.97
N ASP A 41 16.14 -16.89 -23.24
CA ASP A 41 16.37 -15.46 -23.06
C ASP A 41 16.36 -14.98 -21.61
N LYS A 42 16.00 -15.89 -20.66
CA LYS A 42 15.94 -15.60 -19.22
C LYS A 42 16.60 -16.69 -18.39
N LEU A 43 17.33 -16.26 -17.37
CA LEU A 43 17.97 -17.10 -16.39
C LEU A 43 17.52 -16.70 -14.99
N LEU A 44 17.11 -17.69 -14.18
CA LEU A 44 16.86 -17.50 -12.76
C LEU A 44 18.17 -17.62 -12.00
N ALA A 45 18.59 -16.53 -11.36
CA ALA A 45 19.87 -16.49 -10.64
C ALA A 45 19.77 -15.78 -9.29
N ASN A 46 20.66 -16.15 -8.39
CA ASN A 46 20.81 -15.54 -7.07
C ASN A 46 21.81 -14.39 -7.17
N ALA A 47 21.33 -13.17 -7.34
CA ALA A 47 22.20 -12.00 -7.51
C ALA A 47 21.67 -10.72 -6.85
N GLY A 48 20.40 -10.66 -6.45
CA GLY A 48 19.81 -9.49 -5.81
C GLY A 48 20.13 -9.40 -4.32
N GLU A 49 20.17 -8.17 -3.81
CA GLU A 49 20.24 -7.88 -2.38
C GLU A 49 19.20 -6.85 -1.97
N MET A 50 18.69 -6.96 -0.76
CA MET A 50 17.69 -6.05 -0.19
C MET A 50 18.00 -5.76 1.27
N LEU A 51 17.92 -4.49 1.63
CA LEU A 51 17.99 -4.01 3.00
C LEU A 51 16.55 -3.70 3.48
N SER A 52 16.17 -4.33 4.58
CA SER A 52 14.92 -4.05 5.28
C SER A 52 15.23 -3.48 6.65
N TYR A 53 14.58 -2.39 7.04
CA TYR A 53 14.72 -1.82 8.38
C TYR A 53 13.41 -1.20 8.83
N GLY A 54 13.23 -1.12 10.15
CA GLY A 54 12.00 -0.59 10.69
C GLY A 54 12.04 -0.37 12.17
N VAL A 55 10.99 0.29 12.66
CA VAL A 55 10.71 0.54 14.08
C VAL A 55 9.30 0.11 14.39
N GLU A 56 9.14 -0.62 15.47
CA GLU A 56 7.86 -1.10 15.96
C GLU A 56 7.65 -0.61 17.39
N LEU A 57 6.46 -0.11 17.68
CA LEU A 57 6.03 0.37 18.99
C LEU A 57 4.75 -0.36 19.40
N ALA A 58 4.76 -0.97 20.57
CA ALA A 58 3.57 -1.45 21.24
C ALA A 58 3.41 -0.74 22.58
N VAL A 59 2.23 -0.20 22.84
CA VAL A 59 1.90 0.47 24.10
C VAL A 59 0.58 -0.04 24.61
N THR A 60 0.54 -0.52 25.85
CA THR A 60 -0.69 -0.90 26.55
C THR A 60 -0.82 -0.07 27.81
N GLY A 61 -1.93 0.60 27.93
CA GLY A 61 -2.29 1.38 29.11
C GLY A 61 -3.57 0.89 29.79
N VAL A 62 -3.64 1.07 31.09
CA VAL A 62 -4.87 0.89 31.91
C VAL A 62 -5.25 2.25 32.49
N PRO A 63 -5.85 3.17 31.67
CA PRO A 63 -6.18 4.52 32.11
C PRO A 63 -7.14 4.55 33.30
N VAL A 64 -8.08 3.62 33.32
CA VAL A 64 -9.07 3.50 34.40
C VAL A 64 -9.02 2.12 34.97
N GLN A 65 -8.85 2.04 36.31
CA GLN A 65 -8.93 0.81 37.09
C GLN A 65 -9.56 1.11 38.43
N THR A 66 -10.80 0.70 38.55
CA THR A 66 -11.60 0.82 39.79
C THR A 66 -12.19 -0.55 40.15
N LYS A 67 -12.94 -0.61 41.24
CA LYS A 67 -13.63 -1.85 41.63
C LYS A 67 -14.61 -2.35 40.57
N ASP A 68 -15.28 -1.45 39.88
CA ASP A 68 -16.36 -1.76 38.94
C ASP A 68 -15.98 -1.55 37.48
N VAL A 69 -14.97 -0.70 37.19
CA VAL A 69 -14.57 -0.32 35.82
C VAL A 69 -13.09 -0.62 35.59
N THR A 70 -12.80 -1.26 34.50
CA THR A 70 -11.43 -1.37 33.97
C THR A 70 -11.46 -0.99 32.49
N TRP A 71 -10.62 -0.02 32.10
CA TRP A 71 -10.38 0.29 30.69
C TRP A 71 -8.93 -0.03 30.36
N THR A 72 -8.72 -0.90 29.38
CA THR A 72 -7.42 -1.23 28.81
C THR A 72 -7.39 -0.75 27.36
N SER A 73 -6.35 -0.04 27.01
CA SER A 73 -6.11 0.48 25.65
C SER A 73 -4.73 0.04 25.17
N SER A 74 -4.66 -0.64 24.02
CA SER A 74 -3.42 -1.14 23.43
C SER A 74 -3.27 -0.60 22.03
N LEU A 75 -2.16 0.10 21.75
CA LEU A 75 -1.79 0.67 20.46
C LEU A 75 -0.54 -0.02 19.94
N THR A 76 -0.56 -0.44 18.69
CA THR A 76 0.62 -0.92 17.95
C THR A 76 0.84 -0.03 16.75
N LEU A 77 2.10 0.35 16.52
CA LEU A 77 2.55 1.12 15.36
C LEU A 77 3.75 0.41 14.76
N ALA A 78 3.81 0.32 13.44
CA ALA A 78 4.98 -0.17 12.74
C ALA A 78 5.29 0.72 11.54
N TRP A 79 6.55 1.11 11.43
CA TRP A 79 7.13 1.76 10.27
C TRP A 79 8.26 0.90 9.74
N ASN A 80 8.26 0.61 8.44
CA ASN A 80 9.32 -0.17 7.82
C ASN A 80 9.60 0.30 6.39
N GLU A 81 10.83 0.04 5.96
CA GLU A 81 11.31 0.33 4.62
C GLU A 81 12.05 -0.88 4.06
N ASN A 82 11.87 -1.13 2.76
CA ASN A 82 12.58 -2.17 2.03
C ASN A 82 13.25 -1.53 0.81
N ILE A 83 14.58 -1.56 0.77
CA ILE A 83 15.39 -0.94 -0.28
C ILE A 83 16.15 -2.02 -1.02
N ILE A 84 16.11 -1.98 -2.34
CA ILE A 84 16.95 -2.83 -3.19
C ILE A 84 18.38 -2.25 -3.15
N THR A 85 19.30 -3.00 -2.59
CA THR A 85 20.70 -2.56 -2.49
C THR A 85 21.54 -3.05 -3.66
N LYS A 86 21.12 -4.14 -4.32
CA LYS A 86 21.81 -4.71 -5.47
C LYS A 86 20.81 -5.41 -6.39
N LEU A 87 20.88 -5.12 -7.68
CA LEU A 87 20.16 -5.84 -8.73
C LEU A 87 21.14 -6.45 -9.73
N SER A 88 22.35 -5.93 -9.82
CA SER A 88 23.38 -6.34 -10.76
C SER A 88 24.39 -7.28 -10.09
N ASP A 89 24.95 -8.21 -10.87
CA ASP A 89 26.10 -9.01 -10.51
C ASP A 89 27.02 -9.09 -11.75
N PRO A 90 27.90 -8.11 -11.94
CA PRO A 90 28.78 -8.05 -13.10
C PRO A 90 29.73 -9.26 -13.21
N GLU A 91 30.10 -9.86 -12.07
CA GLU A 91 30.96 -11.06 -12.06
C GLU A 91 30.24 -12.27 -12.67
N LYS A 92 28.92 -12.32 -12.53
CA LYS A 92 28.06 -13.33 -13.16
C LYS A 92 27.50 -12.90 -14.53
N GLY A 93 27.86 -11.70 -15.01
CA GLY A 93 27.40 -11.15 -16.27
C GLY A 93 26.02 -10.46 -16.23
N PHE A 94 25.48 -10.20 -15.03
CA PHE A 94 24.19 -9.53 -14.84
C PHE A 94 24.38 -8.04 -14.59
N ASN A 95 24.07 -7.21 -15.58
CA ASN A 95 24.21 -5.74 -15.53
C ASN A 95 22.84 -5.07 -15.55
N TYR A 96 22.12 -5.13 -14.44
CA TYR A 96 20.81 -4.51 -14.30
C TYR A 96 20.89 -3.29 -13.38
N THR A 97 20.49 -2.13 -13.86
CA THR A 97 20.32 -0.94 -13.02
C THR A 97 18.88 -0.76 -12.57
N SER A 98 17.94 -1.35 -13.31
CA SER A 98 16.53 -1.28 -13.00
C SER A 98 15.76 -2.43 -13.65
N SER A 99 14.60 -2.77 -13.08
CA SER A 99 13.68 -3.76 -13.61
C SER A 99 12.24 -3.24 -13.53
N PRO A 100 11.59 -2.96 -14.67
CA PRO A 100 10.18 -2.56 -14.71
C PRO A 100 9.27 -3.68 -14.20
N GLN A 101 8.26 -3.32 -13.44
CA GLN A 101 7.31 -4.23 -12.80
C GLN A 101 5.87 -3.77 -12.96
N GLY A 102 4.91 -4.66 -12.64
CA GLY A 102 3.50 -4.31 -12.62
C GLY A 102 2.94 -3.96 -14.00
N ASN A 103 3.19 -4.84 -14.97
CA ASN A 103 2.66 -4.66 -16.32
C ASN A 103 1.12 -4.69 -16.31
N LEU A 104 0.51 -3.64 -16.88
CA LEU A 104 -0.93 -3.59 -17.14
C LEU A 104 -1.22 -4.17 -18.51
N TYR A 105 -1.83 -5.35 -18.54
CA TYR A 105 -2.30 -5.96 -19.78
C TYR A 105 -3.40 -5.12 -20.43
N GLY A 106 -3.42 -5.07 -21.76
CA GLY A 106 -4.51 -4.47 -22.52
C GLY A 106 -4.14 -3.38 -23.51
N ASN A 107 -2.87 -3.25 -23.90
CA ASN A 107 -2.37 -2.37 -24.99
C ASN A 107 -2.76 -0.88 -24.91
N LYS A 108 -3.20 -0.40 -23.74
CA LYS A 108 -3.53 1.02 -23.58
C LYS A 108 -2.31 1.91 -23.39
N PHE A 109 -1.20 1.34 -22.91
CA PHE A 109 0.07 2.03 -22.81
C PHE A 109 1.05 1.52 -23.85
N ASN A 110 1.84 2.42 -24.43
CA ASN A 110 2.84 2.06 -25.42
C ASN A 110 4.13 1.55 -24.76
N GLY A 111 4.55 0.33 -25.14
CA GLY A 111 5.87 -0.19 -24.84
C GLY A 111 6.25 -0.16 -23.35
N SER A 112 7.29 0.60 -23.02
CA SER A 112 7.81 0.72 -21.65
C SER A 112 6.85 1.40 -20.67
N ASP A 113 5.81 2.05 -21.14
CA ASP A 113 4.84 2.74 -20.31
C ASP A 113 3.72 1.80 -19.79
N SER A 114 3.72 0.54 -20.23
CA SER A 114 2.83 -0.49 -19.69
C SER A 114 3.19 -0.94 -18.27
N TYR A 115 4.38 -0.60 -17.78
CA TYR A 115 4.83 -0.90 -16.43
C TYR A 115 4.53 0.25 -15.48
N THR A 116 3.98 -0.09 -14.32
CA THR A 116 3.53 0.90 -13.32
C THR A 116 4.49 1.08 -12.16
N GLN A 117 5.39 0.13 -11.97
CA GLN A 117 6.38 0.11 -10.90
C GLN A 117 7.78 -0.15 -11.47
N ILE A 118 8.78 0.17 -10.68
CA ILE A 118 10.18 -0.11 -11.00
C ILE A 118 10.94 -0.57 -9.76
N LEU A 119 11.78 -1.57 -9.93
CA LEU A 119 12.85 -1.88 -9.00
C LEU A 119 14.13 -1.24 -9.51
N MET A 120 14.82 -0.49 -8.65
CA MET A 120 16.10 0.15 -8.94
C MET A 120 17.03 -0.04 -7.76
N GLU A 121 18.33 -0.11 -8.01
CA GLU A 121 19.34 -0.05 -6.95
C GLU A 121 19.20 1.30 -6.20
N GLY A 122 19.16 1.24 -4.87
CA GLY A 122 18.86 2.38 -4.01
C GLY A 122 17.39 2.76 -3.91
N GLY A 123 16.50 2.12 -4.70
CA GLY A 123 15.06 2.37 -4.70
C GLY A 123 14.30 1.50 -3.72
N LYS A 124 13.14 1.98 -3.27
CA LYS A 124 12.24 1.23 -2.38
C LYS A 124 11.43 0.20 -3.17
N VAL A 125 11.12 -0.92 -2.54
CA VAL A 125 10.22 -1.93 -3.13
C VAL A 125 8.78 -1.37 -3.18
N GLY A 126 8.08 -1.63 -4.30
CA GLY A 126 6.69 -1.22 -4.48
C GLY A 126 6.50 0.25 -4.87
N GLN A 127 7.54 0.91 -5.38
CA GLN A 127 7.44 2.29 -5.88
C GLN A 127 6.75 2.34 -7.24
N PHE A 128 5.72 3.17 -7.34
CA PHE A 128 5.15 3.55 -8.62
C PHE A 128 6.11 4.49 -9.36
N TYR A 129 6.27 4.27 -10.66
CA TYR A 129 7.20 5.01 -11.49
C TYR A 129 6.56 5.34 -12.84
N GLY A 130 6.46 6.61 -13.15
CA GLY A 130 5.77 7.10 -14.34
C GLY A 130 5.80 8.61 -14.40
N TYR A 131 4.80 9.18 -15.06
CA TYR A 131 4.70 10.61 -15.28
C TYR A 131 3.82 11.28 -14.23
N LYS A 132 4.21 12.46 -13.78
CA LYS A 132 3.37 13.28 -12.91
C LYS A 132 2.39 14.07 -13.75
N TRP A 133 1.10 13.81 -13.55
CA TRP A 133 0.04 14.49 -14.26
C TRP A 133 -0.17 15.91 -13.73
N MET A 134 -0.31 16.90 -14.62
CA MET A 134 -0.53 18.32 -14.31
C MET A 134 -1.91 18.83 -14.75
N GLY A 135 -2.71 18.02 -15.42
CA GLY A 135 -4.01 18.43 -15.92
C GLY A 135 -4.16 18.25 -17.41
N PHE A 136 -5.05 19.07 -17.99
CA PHE A 136 -5.28 19.15 -19.43
C PHE A 136 -5.03 20.58 -19.90
N ASN A 137 -4.50 20.75 -21.09
CA ASN A 137 -4.37 22.06 -21.71
C ASN A 137 -5.70 22.52 -22.36
N ASP A 138 -5.73 23.73 -22.93
CA ASP A 138 -6.92 24.29 -23.57
C ASP A 138 -7.44 23.47 -24.75
N LYS A 139 -6.61 22.61 -25.33
CA LYS A 139 -6.96 21.69 -26.42
C LYS A 139 -7.49 20.35 -25.90
N GLY A 140 -7.46 20.14 -24.57
CA GLY A 140 -7.85 18.88 -23.93
C GLY A 140 -6.77 17.80 -23.98
N GLU A 141 -5.53 18.12 -24.35
CA GLU A 141 -4.43 17.19 -24.34
C GLU A 141 -3.92 16.97 -22.91
N TRP A 142 -3.46 15.77 -22.62
CA TRP A 142 -2.82 15.43 -21.35
C TRP A 142 -1.53 16.20 -21.17
N VAL A 143 -1.35 16.79 -19.97
CA VAL A 143 -0.15 17.55 -19.61
C VAL A 143 0.54 16.88 -18.44
N TYR A 144 1.83 16.70 -18.57
CA TYR A 144 2.70 16.08 -17.57
C TYR A 144 3.81 17.05 -17.16
N GLU A 145 4.41 16.81 -16.00
CA GLU A 145 5.59 17.54 -15.55
C GLU A 145 6.83 16.98 -16.21
N ASP A 146 7.60 17.84 -16.88
CA ASP A 146 8.90 17.48 -17.47
C ASP A 146 10.00 17.34 -16.39
N GLN A 147 11.22 16.99 -16.80
CA GLN A 147 12.37 16.85 -15.91
C GLN A 147 12.80 18.17 -15.24
N TYR A 148 12.38 19.31 -15.78
CA TYR A 148 12.68 20.64 -15.24
C TYR A 148 11.55 21.24 -14.41
N GLY A 149 10.44 20.53 -14.24
CA GLY A 149 9.26 20.97 -13.48
C GLY A 149 8.24 21.74 -14.31
N GLY A 150 8.45 21.87 -15.63
CA GLY A 150 7.53 22.56 -16.55
C GLY A 150 6.45 21.62 -17.11
N PRO A 151 5.35 22.21 -17.66
CA PRO A 151 4.31 21.42 -18.30
C PRO A 151 4.69 20.99 -19.72
N THR A 152 4.47 19.72 -20.05
CA THR A 152 4.65 19.16 -21.39
C THR A 152 3.50 18.26 -21.80
N ALA A 153 3.05 18.36 -23.04
CA ALA A 153 2.11 17.40 -23.64
C ALA A 153 2.82 16.24 -24.33
N LYS A 154 4.15 16.28 -24.42
CA LYS A 154 4.98 15.25 -25.07
C LYS A 154 6.09 14.80 -24.12
N PRO A 155 5.76 14.04 -23.07
CA PRO A 155 6.75 13.60 -22.12
C PRO A 155 7.70 12.58 -22.74
N THR A 156 8.91 12.54 -22.21
CA THR A 156 9.98 11.61 -22.58
C THR A 156 10.31 10.68 -21.42
N ALA A 157 11.08 9.64 -21.65
CA ALA A 157 11.49 8.73 -20.58
C ALA A 157 12.25 9.45 -19.44
N ALA A 158 12.90 10.59 -19.72
CA ALA A 158 13.60 11.39 -18.73
C ALA A 158 12.67 12.14 -17.76
N ASP A 159 11.40 12.27 -18.11
CA ASP A 159 10.39 12.97 -17.31
C ASP A 159 9.71 12.05 -16.28
N LYS A 160 10.01 10.73 -16.36
CA LYS A 160 9.50 9.75 -15.39
C LYS A 160 10.11 9.99 -14.02
N LYS A 161 9.27 9.85 -13.00
CA LYS A 161 9.66 10.01 -11.59
C LYS A 161 8.89 9.09 -10.67
N TYR A 162 9.29 9.03 -9.41
CA TYR A 162 8.55 8.29 -8.39
C TYR A 162 7.25 9.01 -8.07
N LEU A 163 6.14 8.25 -8.10
CA LEU A 163 4.78 8.76 -7.91
C LEU A 163 4.18 8.37 -6.55
N GLY A 164 4.95 7.68 -5.73
CA GLY A 164 4.54 7.16 -4.44
C GLY A 164 4.79 5.66 -4.32
N SER A 165 4.44 5.08 -3.17
CA SER A 165 4.67 3.67 -2.87
C SER A 165 3.36 2.92 -2.67
N ALA A 166 3.30 1.66 -3.11
CA ALA A 166 2.24 0.73 -2.76
C ALA A 166 2.38 0.23 -1.30
N GLN A 167 3.59 0.33 -0.73
CA GLN A 167 3.84 -0.02 0.66
C GLN A 167 3.43 1.13 1.57
N PRO A 168 2.68 0.88 2.66
CA PRO A 168 2.34 1.91 3.61
C PRO A 168 3.58 2.43 4.35
N ALA A 169 3.59 3.73 4.66
CA ALA A 169 4.61 4.30 5.51
C ALA A 169 4.44 3.86 6.97
N VAL A 170 3.19 3.79 7.45
CA VAL A 170 2.87 3.36 8.81
C VAL A 170 1.68 2.40 8.77
N THR A 171 1.78 1.33 9.54
CA THR A 171 0.65 0.45 9.89
C THR A 171 0.31 0.61 11.36
N TYR A 172 -0.96 0.55 11.71
CA TYR A 172 -1.38 0.69 13.10
C TYR A 172 -2.57 -0.21 13.45
N GLY A 173 -2.60 -0.61 14.71
CA GLY A 173 -3.72 -1.31 15.34
C GLY A 173 -4.02 -0.71 16.70
N TRP A 174 -5.28 -0.49 17.02
CA TRP A 174 -5.71 0.07 18.28
C TRP A 174 -6.86 -0.75 18.88
N ASN A 175 -6.57 -1.45 19.96
CA ASN A 175 -7.52 -2.28 20.68
C ASN A 175 -7.93 -1.62 22.00
N ASN A 176 -9.22 -1.48 22.23
CA ASN A 176 -9.79 -0.93 23.44
C ASN A 176 -10.75 -1.94 24.06
N THR A 177 -10.55 -2.22 25.34
CA THR A 177 -11.44 -3.08 26.11
C THR A 177 -11.90 -2.33 27.35
N VAL A 178 -13.20 -2.15 27.50
CA VAL A 178 -13.84 -1.58 28.67
C VAL A 178 -14.64 -2.68 29.34
N ARG A 179 -14.38 -2.89 30.62
CA ARG A 179 -15.18 -3.77 31.49
C ARG A 179 -15.88 -2.93 32.53
N TYR A 180 -17.19 -3.12 32.65
CA TYR A 180 -18.01 -2.53 33.68
C TYR A 180 -18.78 -3.64 34.37
N LYS A 181 -18.38 -4.01 35.60
CA LYS A 181 -18.94 -5.16 36.34
C LYS A 181 -18.91 -6.45 35.49
N ASN A 182 -20.07 -6.85 35.01
CA ASN A 182 -20.26 -8.07 34.23
C ASN A 182 -20.32 -7.82 32.70
N LEU A 183 -20.37 -6.56 32.29
CA LEU A 183 -20.37 -6.15 30.87
C LEU A 183 -18.92 -5.93 30.39
N ASP A 184 -18.59 -6.42 29.22
CA ASP A 184 -17.34 -6.11 28.53
C ASP A 184 -17.62 -5.65 27.10
N VAL A 185 -16.90 -4.62 26.69
CA VAL A 185 -16.93 -4.10 25.32
C VAL A 185 -15.50 -4.03 24.81
N THR A 186 -15.25 -4.64 23.65
CA THR A 186 -13.96 -4.57 22.97
C THR A 186 -14.15 -3.97 21.58
N ILE A 187 -13.31 -3.00 21.21
CA ILE A 187 -13.28 -2.36 19.89
C ILE A 187 -11.87 -2.49 19.35
N PHE A 188 -11.75 -3.04 18.17
CA PHE A 188 -10.48 -3.12 17.46
C PHE A 188 -10.53 -2.32 16.15
N LEU A 189 -9.67 -1.32 16.09
CA LEU A 189 -9.45 -0.46 14.93
C LEU A 189 -8.08 -0.79 14.33
N ARG A 190 -7.98 -0.77 13.02
CA ARG A 190 -6.69 -0.89 12.32
C ARG A 190 -6.66 -0.05 11.06
N GLY A 191 -5.48 0.22 10.59
CA GLY A 191 -5.32 0.94 9.34
C GLY A 191 -3.87 1.05 8.89
N VAL A 192 -3.73 1.73 7.78
CA VAL A 192 -2.45 2.06 7.17
C VAL A 192 -2.46 3.50 6.70
N ILE A 193 -1.28 4.10 6.59
CA ILE A 193 -1.11 5.48 6.16
C ILE A 193 0.03 5.56 5.14
N GLY A 194 -0.17 6.36 4.08
CA GLY A 194 0.88 6.80 3.18
C GLY A 194 1.18 5.89 2.00
N ASN A 195 0.35 4.87 1.75
CA ASN A 195 0.43 4.07 0.53
C ASN A 195 -0.45 4.64 -0.58
N LYS A 196 -0.09 4.30 -1.81
CA LYS A 196 -0.90 4.55 -3.00
C LYS A 196 -1.49 3.26 -3.52
N LEU A 197 -2.67 3.36 -4.13
CA LEU A 197 -3.35 2.28 -4.84
C LEU A 197 -3.50 2.64 -6.31
N LEU A 198 -3.16 1.70 -7.18
CA LEU A 198 -3.48 1.81 -8.59
C LEU A 198 -4.95 1.44 -8.81
N ASN A 199 -5.76 2.38 -9.26
CA ASN A 199 -7.12 2.09 -9.68
C ASN A 199 -7.11 1.53 -11.12
N ALA A 200 -6.75 0.26 -11.24
CA ALA A 200 -6.70 -0.45 -12.51
C ALA A 200 -8.08 -0.56 -13.17
N THR A 201 -9.15 -0.64 -12.37
CA THR A 201 -10.53 -0.66 -12.87
C THR A 201 -10.87 0.66 -13.56
N ARG A 202 -10.58 1.78 -12.92
CA ARG A 202 -10.74 3.11 -13.53
C ARG A 202 -9.93 3.24 -14.81
N PHE A 203 -8.67 2.79 -14.80
CA PHE A 203 -7.83 2.78 -15.98
C PHE A 203 -8.44 1.97 -17.13
N MET A 204 -8.89 0.74 -16.86
CA MET A 204 -9.46 -0.15 -17.89
C MET A 204 -10.76 0.35 -18.49
N TYR A 205 -11.63 0.98 -17.69
CA TYR A 205 -12.97 1.39 -18.09
C TYR A 205 -13.09 2.90 -18.38
N THR A 206 -12.02 3.66 -18.32
CA THR A 206 -12.04 5.05 -18.82
C THR A 206 -11.95 5.03 -20.34
N PRO A 207 -12.87 5.68 -21.06
CA PRO A 207 -12.89 5.69 -22.52
C PRO A 207 -11.65 6.39 -23.07
N ASP A 208 -11.01 5.80 -24.08
CA ASP A 208 -9.85 6.37 -24.77
C ASP A 208 -10.21 7.18 -26.04
N GLY A 209 -11.48 7.24 -26.36
CA GLY A 209 -11.99 8.03 -27.49
C GLY A 209 -11.58 7.53 -28.89
N THR A 210 -10.66 6.57 -28.95
CA THR A 210 -10.10 6.09 -30.23
C THR A 210 -10.70 4.77 -30.68
N ASP A 211 -11.11 3.93 -29.76
CA ASP A 211 -11.64 2.62 -30.07
C ASP A 211 -13.17 2.62 -30.09
N LYS A 212 -13.72 2.73 -31.29
CA LYS A 212 -15.17 2.59 -31.53
C LYS A 212 -15.66 1.15 -31.47
N THR A 213 -14.77 0.18 -31.21
CA THR A 213 -15.06 -1.25 -31.34
C THR A 213 -15.12 -1.98 -29.99
N THR A 214 -14.75 -1.31 -28.89
CA THR A 214 -14.80 -1.93 -27.57
C THR A 214 -16.17 -1.76 -26.92
N ASP A 215 -16.89 -2.84 -26.80
CA ASP A 215 -18.17 -2.98 -26.07
C ASP A 215 -18.00 -2.91 -24.54
N TYR A 216 -17.09 -2.07 -24.03
CA TYR A 216 -16.89 -1.92 -22.60
C TYR A 216 -17.92 -0.96 -22.00
N ASN A 217 -18.51 -1.35 -20.88
CA ASN A 217 -19.29 -0.47 -20.04
C ASN A 217 -18.36 0.56 -19.39
N PHE A 218 -18.43 1.79 -19.84
CA PHE A 218 -17.61 2.89 -19.32
C PHE A 218 -18.12 3.40 -17.97
N PHE A 219 -17.23 3.98 -17.17
CA PHE A 219 -17.63 4.74 -15.98
C PHE A 219 -18.37 6.01 -16.40
N VAL A 220 -19.66 5.93 -16.50
CA VAL A 220 -20.55 7.08 -16.80
C VAL A 220 -20.35 8.22 -15.81
N LYS A 221 -19.96 7.93 -14.57
CA LYS A 221 -19.71 8.93 -13.54
C LYS A 221 -18.57 9.88 -13.89
N ASP A 222 -17.45 9.36 -14.41
CA ASP A 222 -16.29 10.18 -14.79
C ASP A 222 -16.61 11.01 -16.04
N VAL A 223 -17.45 10.48 -16.93
CA VAL A 223 -17.96 11.19 -18.09
C VAL A 223 -19.01 12.24 -17.71
N ALA A 224 -19.98 11.87 -16.85
CA ALA A 224 -21.10 12.74 -16.49
C ALA A 224 -20.73 13.82 -15.46
N SER A 225 -19.83 13.54 -14.51
CA SER A 225 -19.38 14.53 -13.52
C SER A 225 -18.49 15.62 -14.12
N GLY A 226 -18.02 15.40 -15.33
CA GLY A 226 -17.09 16.30 -16.01
C GLY A 226 -15.75 16.45 -15.30
N ASN A 227 -15.36 15.51 -14.44
CA ASN A 227 -14.08 15.46 -13.76
C ASN A 227 -13.04 14.59 -14.49
N GLY A 228 -13.46 13.91 -15.54
CA GLY A 228 -12.60 13.14 -16.41
C GLY A 228 -12.14 13.95 -17.65
N PRO A 229 -11.36 13.30 -18.52
CA PRO A 229 -10.86 13.89 -19.76
C PRO A 229 -11.96 14.46 -20.67
N VAL A 230 -13.20 13.99 -20.55
CA VAL A 230 -14.37 14.43 -21.36
C VAL A 230 -14.84 15.83 -21.02
N LYS A 231 -14.50 16.37 -19.85
CA LYS A 231 -14.94 17.72 -19.45
C LYS A 231 -14.43 18.80 -20.38
N ASN A 232 -13.26 18.62 -20.95
CA ASN A 232 -12.69 19.53 -21.91
C ASN A 232 -13.23 19.16 -23.28
N LYS A 233 -14.18 19.96 -23.80
CA LYS A 233 -14.73 19.79 -25.15
C LYS A 233 -13.59 19.63 -26.16
N GLY A 234 -13.43 18.46 -26.73
CA GLY A 234 -12.35 18.13 -27.64
C GLY A 234 -11.15 17.44 -27.00
N ALA A 235 -11.25 17.03 -25.72
CA ALA A 235 -10.26 16.15 -25.13
C ALA A 235 -10.09 14.91 -26.01
N VAL A 236 -8.95 14.82 -26.64
CA VAL A 236 -8.58 13.65 -27.43
C VAL A 236 -8.13 12.60 -26.41
N PHE A 237 -8.98 11.61 -26.16
CA PHE A 237 -8.62 10.48 -25.29
C PHE A 237 -7.43 9.70 -25.83
N ALA A 238 -7.04 9.95 -27.07
CA ALA A 238 -6.06 9.20 -27.81
C ALA A 238 -4.67 9.12 -27.19
N ASP A 239 -4.32 10.01 -26.26
CA ASP A 239 -2.94 10.18 -25.82
C ASP A 239 -2.69 9.96 -24.32
N TYR A 240 -3.54 9.21 -23.59
CA TYR A 240 -3.16 8.79 -22.25
C TYR A 240 -2.30 7.52 -22.23
N ASN A 241 -1.49 7.34 -23.26
CA ASN A 241 -0.59 6.19 -23.41
C ASN A 241 0.54 6.15 -22.36
N HIS A 242 0.46 7.01 -21.36
CA HIS A 242 1.49 7.17 -20.35
C HIS A 242 0.93 6.89 -18.97
N PHE A 243 1.55 5.94 -18.26
CA PHE A 243 1.22 5.72 -16.87
C PHE A 243 1.58 6.94 -16.02
N SER A 244 0.63 7.45 -15.24
CA SER A 244 0.78 8.65 -14.42
C SER A 244 0.08 8.50 -13.07
N ASP A 245 0.36 9.43 -12.15
CA ASP A 245 -0.29 9.51 -10.85
C ASP A 245 -1.79 9.86 -10.92
N TYR A 246 -2.31 10.24 -12.08
CA TYR A 246 -3.76 10.36 -12.32
C TYR A 246 -4.52 9.05 -11.97
N TRP A 247 -3.87 7.91 -12.16
CA TRP A 247 -4.45 6.57 -11.90
C TRP A 247 -4.21 6.07 -10.48
N LEU A 248 -3.43 6.84 -9.69
CA LEU A 248 -3.11 6.50 -8.30
C LEU A 248 -4.06 7.20 -7.34
N GLU A 249 -4.54 6.46 -6.38
CA GLU A 249 -5.40 6.94 -5.30
C GLU A 249 -4.68 6.81 -3.96
N ASP A 250 -5.13 7.58 -2.96
CA ASP A 250 -4.66 7.40 -1.60
C ASP A 250 -5.19 6.08 -1.06
N GLY A 251 -4.28 5.20 -0.64
CA GLY A 251 -4.59 3.90 -0.07
C GLY A 251 -4.68 3.92 1.45
N SER A 252 -4.53 5.07 2.10
CA SER A 252 -4.66 5.19 3.55
C SER A 252 -6.08 4.89 4.00
N TYR A 253 -6.21 4.12 5.07
CA TYR A 253 -7.53 3.82 5.62
C TYR A 253 -7.51 3.64 7.13
N LEU A 254 -8.65 3.86 7.77
CA LEU A 254 -9.02 3.43 9.10
C LEU A 254 -10.22 2.50 8.98
N LYS A 255 -10.15 1.35 9.62
CA LYS A 255 -11.19 0.33 9.61
C LYS A 255 -11.55 -0.10 11.02
N CYS A 256 -12.83 -0.19 11.31
CA CYS A 256 -13.33 -0.89 12.49
C CYS A 256 -13.44 -2.38 12.18
N ASP A 257 -12.44 -3.14 12.58
CA ASP A 257 -12.32 -4.56 12.26
C ASP A 257 -13.37 -5.37 13.02
N ASN A 258 -13.51 -5.11 14.32
CA ASN A 258 -14.58 -5.71 15.10
C ASN A 258 -14.99 -4.85 16.32
N ILE A 259 -16.26 -5.03 16.73
CA ILE A 259 -16.79 -4.61 18.02
C ILE A 259 -17.44 -5.83 18.65
N THR A 260 -17.02 -6.18 19.86
CA THR A 260 -17.61 -7.27 20.65
C THR A 260 -18.21 -6.71 21.92
N VAL A 261 -19.45 -7.07 22.20
CA VAL A 261 -20.15 -6.77 23.46
C VAL A 261 -20.49 -8.09 24.13
N GLY A 262 -20.02 -8.26 25.35
CA GLY A 262 -20.22 -9.46 26.13
C GLY A 262 -20.84 -9.18 27.51
N TYR A 263 -21.66 -10.06 28.00
CA TYR A 263 -22.19 -10.00 29.36
C TYR A 263 -22.01 -11.35 30.05
N THR A 264 -21.48 -11.33 31.28
CA THR A 264 -21.21 -12.52 32.09
C THR A 264 -22.18 -12.63 33.23
N PHE A 265 -23.04 -13.63 33.16
CA PHE A 265 -23.91 -14.03 34.26
C PHE A 265 -23.12 -14.87 35.26
N LYS A 266 -23.14 -14.51 36.56
CA LYS A 266 -22.48 -15.26 37.65
C LYS A 266 -23.51 -16.00 38.44
N PHE A 267 -23.32 -17.29 38.64
CA PHE A 267 -24.22 -18.15 39.42
C PHE A 267 -23.53 -18.51 40.75
N LYS A 268 -24.06 -18.03 41.88
CA LYS A 268 -23.42 -18.19 43.18
C LYS A 268 -23.53 -19.62 43.76
N GLU A 269 -24.61 -20.34 43.47
CA GLU A 269 -24.95 -21.62 44.10
C GLU A 269 -25.19 -22.76 43.09
N ASN A 270 -24.77 -22.59 41.83
CA ASN A 270 -24.99 -23.63 40.84
C ASN A 270 -23.85 -24.67 40.88
N LYS A 271 -24.21 -25.94 41.09
CA LYS A 271 -23.27 -27.07 41.17
C LYS A 271 -22.56 -27.35 39.81
N TYR A 272 -23.22 -27.03 38.72
CA TYR A 272 -22.76 -27.41 37.34
C TYR A 272 -22.15 -26.26 36.56
N ALA A 273 -22.52 -25.02 36.83
CA ALA A 273 -22.00 -23.86 36.10
C ALA A 273 -21.75 -22.69 37.05
N ARG A 274 -20.55 -22.13 37.04
CA ARG A 274 -20.18 -20.94 37.84
C ARG A 274 -20.51 -19.63 37.13
N SER A 275 -20.46 -19.64 35.79
CA SER A 275 -20.80 -18.47 34.99
C SER A 275 -21.21 -18.88 33.57
N LEU A 276 -22.00 -18.00 32.92
CA LEU A 276 -22.33 -18.06 31.50
C LEU A 276 -22.02 -16.68 30.88
N ARG A 277 -21.19 -16.65 29.87
CA ARG A 277 -20.94 -15.43 29.11
C ARG A 277 -21.66 -15.52 27.76
N LEU A 278 -22.54 -14.56 27.47
CA LEU A 278 -23.14 -14.32 26.18
C LEU A 278 -22.44 -13.13 25.52
N TYR A 279 -22.17 -13.22 24.24
CA TYR A 279 -21.57 -12.12 23.51
C TYR A 279 -22.07 -12.04 22.07
N ALA A 280 -22.00 -10.85 21.51
CA ALA A 280 -22.25 -10.57 20.09
C ALA A 280 -21.05 -9.83 19.52
N THR A 281 -20.68 -10.16 18.28
CA THR A 281 -19.57 -9.52 17.56
C THR A 281 -20.05 -9.04 16.20
N GLY A 282 -19.85 -7.76 15.92
CA GLY A 282 -19.92 -7.19 14.57
C GLY A 282 -18.52 -7.11 13.98
N GLN A 283 -18.36 -7.51 12.71
CA GLN A 283 -17.09 -7.46 11.99
C GLN A 283 -17.20 -6.57 10.75
N ASN A 284 -16.08 -5.94 10.38
CA ASN A 284 -15.98 -5.08 9.18
C ASN A 284 -17.06 -3.98 9.14
N LEU A 285 -17.18 -3.23 10.24
CA LEU A 285 -18.29 -2.29 10.43
C LEU A 285 -18.13 -1.00 9.61
N PHE A 286 -16.93 -0.54 9.33
CA PHE A 286 -16.58 0.53 8.40
C PHE A 286 -15.10 0.49 8.01
#